data_cb6d071aad1aeabed9ced37c10fa0454
#
_entry.id   cb6d071aad1aeabed9ced37c10fa0454
#
_cell.length_a   1.000
_cell.length_b   1.000
_cell.length_c   1.000
_cell.angle_alpha   90.00
_cell.angle_beta   90.00
_cell.angle_gamma   90.00
#
_symmetry.space_group_name_H-M   'P 1'
#
loop_
_entity.id
_entity.type
_entity.pdbx_description
1 polymer ?
#
loop_
_entity_poly.entity_id
_entity_poly.type
_entity_poly.pdbx_seq_one_letter_code
_entity_poly.pdbx_strand_id
1 'polypeptide(L)'
;MCAGTRGGDDLVQITISGHPGSGTSTLVHLLCDRRGWRSLNGGDVFRAEAAGRGLPLEEFSRLCRDEPEVDRALDDRLRLEMQAESGPEVIESRLAGWWAHQLGLDCIKLWLEVSPAERSRRILEREGGELSAALERMNERMAADALRYDLLYSISLADMSPYNLQMNTDSMQPDEVADAVEAALESQGD
;
A
#
# COMPACT_ATOMS: atom_id res chain seq x y z
N MET A 1 -25.60 7.17 32.20
CA MET A 1 -25.11 6.28 31.13
C MET A 1 -23.99 7.05 30.45
N CYS A 2 -22.74 6.78 30.85
CA CYS A 2 -21.56 7.44 30.30
C CYS A 2 -21.25 6.82 28.95
N ALA A 3 -21.36 7.60 27.88
CA ALA A 3 -20.76 7.25 26.59
C ALA A 3 -19.25 7.23 26.79
N GLY A 4 -18.66 6.04 26.80
CA GLY A 4 -17.21 5.88 26.78
C GLY A 4 -16.67 6.48 25.49
N THR A 5 -15.81 7.47 25.63
CA THR A 5 -14.89 7.90 24.56
C THR A 5 -14.09 6.67 24.15
N ARG A 6 -14.34 6.15 22.94
CA ARG A 6 -13.50 5.12 22.33
C ARG A 6 -12.14 5.79 22.10
N GLY A 7 -11.11 5.20 22.67
CA GLY A 7 -9.74 5.60 22.44
C GLY A 7 -9.40 5.41 20.96
N GLY A 8 -8.47 6.21 20.45
CA GLY A 8 -8.07 6.24 19.04
C GLY A 8 -7.41 4.97 18.44
N ASP A 9 -7.61 3.79 19.06
CA ASP A 9 -6.96 2.54 18.69
C ASP A 9 -7.75 1.73 17.61
N ASP A 10 -8.98 2.13 17.26
CA ASP A 10 -9.88 1.37 16.39
C ASP A 10 -9.93 1.89 14.93
N LEU A 11 -9.12 2.88 14.56
CA LEU A 11 -9.09 3.46 13.22
C LEU A 11 -7.76 3.19 12.52
N VAL A 12 -7.74 3.32 11.20
CA VAL A 12 -6.51 3.27 10.41
C VAL A 12 -5.50 4.28 10.97
N GLN A 13 -4.35 3.80 11.40
CA GLN A 13 -3.26 4.63 11.93
C GLN A 13 -2.31 5.09 10.83
N ILE A 14 -2.08 4.20 9.84
CA ILE A 14 -1.16 4.48 8.74
C ILE A 14 -1.59 3.80 7.45
N THR A 15 -1.49 4.52 6.36
CA THR A 15 -1.50 3.93 5.01
C THR A 15 -0.10 3.96 4.43
N ILE A 16 0.31 2.86 3.80
CA ILE A 16 1.65 2.70 3.23
C ILE A 16 1.53 2.44 1.73
N SER A 17 2.14 3.32 0.96
CA SER A 17 2.19 3.25 -0.50
C SER A 17 3.62 3.36 -1.01
N GLY A 18 3.87 2.88 -2.20
CA GLY A 18 5.17 2.94 -2.85
C GLY A 18 5.20 2.12 -4.13
N HIS A 19 6.23 2.29 -4.92
CA HIS A 19 6.44 1.49 -6.13
C HIS A 19 6.84 0.04 -5.80
N PRO A 20 6.73 -0.91 -6.75
CA PRO A 20 7.24 -2.27 -6.58
C PRO A 20 8.71 -2.25 -6.14
N GLY A 21 9.04 -3.03 -5.10
CA GLY A 21 10.40 -3.10 -4.58
C GLY A 21 10.78 -2.00 -3.57
N SER A 22 9.86 -1.10 -3.19
CA SER A 22 10.15 -0.07 -2.19
C SER A 22 10.21 -0.56 -0.73
N GLY A 23 9.82 -1.81 -0.46
CA GLY A 23 9.88 -2.38 0.89
C GLY A 23 8.62 -2.17 1.73
N THR A 24 7.51 -1.75 1.13
CA THR A 24 6.23 -1.52 1.81
C THR A 24 5.79 -2.71 2.65
N SER A 25 5.79 -3.91 2.08
CA SER A 25 5.35 -5.13 2.79
C SER A 25 6.28 -5.48 3.96
N THR A 26 7.58 -5.25 3.84
CA THR A 26 8.54 -5.45 4.93
C THR A 26 8.24 -4.50 6.09
N LEU A 27 7.98 -3.23 5.79
CA LEU A 27 7.60 -2.23 6.80
C LEU A 27 6.27 -2.60 7.48
N VAL A 28 5.26 -3.03 6.71
CA VAL A 28 3.98 -3.50 7.28
C VAL A 28 4.22 -4.63 8.30
N HIS A 29 5.01 -5.64 7.96
CA HIS A 29 5.30 -6.74 8.88
C HIS A 29 5.98 -6.25 10.17
N LEU A 30 6.99 -5.39 10.04
CA LEU A 30 7.69 -4.84 11.21
C LEU A 30 6.76 -4.04 12.13
N LEU A 31 5.92 -3.17 11.58
CA LEU A 31 4.98 -2.38 12.38
C LEU A 31 3.92 -3.27 13.05
N CYS A 32 3.38 -4.25 12.32
CA CYS A 32 2.40 -5.18 12.88
C CYS A 32 3.00 -6.02 14.01
N ASP A 33 4.22 -6.53 13.83
CA ASP A 33 4.91 -7.34 14.85
C ASP A 33 5.24 -6.51 16.09
N ARG A 34 5.70 -5.27 15.93
CA ARG A 34 6.10 -4.41 17.05
C ARG A 34 4.91 -3.87 17.85
N ARG A 35 3.79 -3.54 17.17
CA ARG A 35 2.63 -2.88 17.77
C ARG A 35 1.44 -3.81 18.03
N GLY A 36 1.50 -5.05 17.58
CA GLY A 36 0.37 -5.99 17.65
C GLY A 36 -0.78 -5.56 16.71
N TRP A 37 -0.49 -4.80 15.67
CA TRP A 37 -1.47 -4.28 14.73
C TRP A 37 -1.84 -5.29 13.66
N ARG A 38 -3.03 -5.10 13.10
CA ARG A 38 -3.50 -5.84 11.92
C ARG A 38 -3.25 -5.02 10.67
N SER A 39 -3.08 -5.70 9.55
CA SER A 39 -2.92 -5.03 8.27
C SER A 39 -3.85 -5.61 7.20
N LEU A 40 -4.17 -4.78 6.21
CA LEU A 40 -4.80 -5.20 4.97
C LEU A 40 -3.93 -4.77 3.80
N ASN A 41 -3.57 -5.73 2.97
CA ASN A 41 -2.78 -5.52 1.77
C ASN A 41 -3.63 -5.65 0.52
N GLY A 42 -3.64 -4.62 -0.34
CA GLY A 42 -4.41 -4.65 -1.59
C GLY A 42 -4.02 -5.77 -2.54
N GLY A 43 -2.75 -6.20 -2.53
CA GLY A 43 -2.30 -7.35 -3.29
C GLY A 43 -2.87 -8.67 -2.76
N ASP A 44 -3.08 -8.80 -1.45
CA ASP A 44 -3.73 -9.96 -0.85
C ASP A 44 -5.23 -10.00 -1.18
N VAL A 45 -5.88 -8.84 -1.15
CA VAL A 45 -7.29 -8.71 -1.60
C VAL A 45 -7.41 -9.15 -3.06
N PHE A 46 -6.50 -8.69 -3.92
CA PHE A 46 -6.47 -9.08 -5.33
C PHE A 46 -6.29 -10.61 -5.51
N ARG A 47 -5.32 -11.20 -4.79
CA ARG A 47 -5.07 -12.64 -4.83
C ARG A 47 -6.24 -13.46 -4.30
N ALA A 48 -6.85 -13.03 -3.21
CA ALA A 48 -8.00 -13.70 -2.62
C ALA A 48 -9.22 -13.67 -3.56
N GLU A 49 -9.45 -12.55 -4.24
CA GLU A 49 -10.55 -12.42 -5.21
C GLU A 49 -10.32 -13.32 -6.44
N ALA A 50 -9.09 -13.36 -6.97
CA ALA A 50 -8.72 -14.27 -8.06
C ALA A 50 -8.97 -15.73 -7.67
N ALA A 51 -8.50 -16.13 -6.48
CA ALA A 51 -8.71 -17.48 -5.96
C ALA A 51 -10.20 -17.81 -5.73
N GLY A 52 -10.97 -16.85 -5.21
CA GLY A 52 -12.42 -17.00 -5.00
C GLY A 52 -13.18 -17.21 -6.31
N ARG A 53 -12.68 -16.67 -7.41
CA ARG A 53 -13.23 -16.87 -8.76
C ARG A 53 -12.65 -18.10 -9.47
N GLY A 54 -11.68 -18.78 -8.87
CA GLY A 54 -10.99 -19.92 -9.47
C GLY A 54 -10.11 -19.55 -10.68
N LEU A 55 -9.65 -18.29 -10.75
CA LEU A 55 -8.84 -17.77 -11.83
C LEU A 55 -7.35 -17.71 -11.46
N PRO A 56 -6.44 -18.07 -12.37
CA PRO A 56 -5.03 -17.70 -12.26
C PRO A 56 -4.86 -16.19 -12.19
N LEU A 57 -3.83 -15.70 -11.48
CA LEU A 57 -3.61 -14.25 -11.28
C LEU A 57 -3.48 -13.48 -12.60
N GLU A 58 -2.87 -14.09 -13.62
CA GLU A 58 -2.72 -13.48 -14.93
C GLU A 58 -4.06 -13.30 -15.66
N GLU A 59 -4.92 -14.32 -15.58
CA GLU A 59 -6.27 -14.25 -16.15
C GLU A 59 -7.15 -13.25 -15.40
N PHE A 60 -7.05 -13.22 -14.07
CA PHE A 60 -7.77 -12.24 -13.26
C PHE A 60 -7.26 -10.81 -13.53
N SER A 61 -5.96 -10.61 -13.72
CA SER A 61 -5.42 -9.32 -14.14
C SER A 61 -5.93 -8.88 -15.52
N ARG A 62 -6.15 -9.83 -16.43
CA ARG A 62 -6.76 -9.55 -17.73
C ARG A 62 -8.22 -9.15 -17.58
N LEU A 63 -8.98 -9.90 -16.78
CA LEU A 63 -10.38 -9.60 -16.47
C LEU A 63 -10.53 -8.18 -15.91
N CYS A 64 -9.69 -7.79 -14.95
CA CYS A 64 -9.71 -6.44 -14.38
C CYS A 64 -9.43 -5.34 -15.42
N ARG A 65 -8.61 -5.62 -16.45
CA ARG A 65 -8.39 -4.67 -17.54
C ARG A 65 -9.58 -4.55 -18.48
N ASP A 66 -10.24 -5.67 -18.73
CA ASP A 66 -11.39 -5.76 -19.64
C ASP A 66 -12.69 -5.29 -18.98
N GLU A 67 -12.79 -5.46 -17.66
CA GLU A 67 -13.94 -5.12 -16.82
C GLU A 67 -13.52 -4.17 -15.67
N PRO A 68 -13.49 -2.85 -15.90
CA PRO A 68 -13.07 -1.86 -14.90
C PRO A 68 -13.85 -1.89 -13.58
N GLU A 69 -15.08 -2.39 -13.61
CA GLU A 69 -15.93 -2.50 -12.42
C GLU A 69 -15.41 -3.57 -11.46
N VAL A 70 -14.81 -4.64 -11.97
CA VAL A 70 -14.17 -5.69 -11.13
C VAL A 70 -13.01 -5.08 -10.35
N ASP A 71 -12.22 -4.25 -11.02
CA ASP A 71 -11.07 -3.57 -10.40
C ASP A 71 -11.51 -2.53 -9.37
N ARG A 72 -12.54 -1.73 -9.69
CA ARG A 72 -13.12 -0.77 -8.73
C ARG A 72 -13.66 -1.45 -7.48
N ALA A 73 -14.28 -2.62 -7.61
CA ALA A 73 -14.81 -3.36 -6.48
C ALA A 73 -13.72 -3.79 -5.47
N LEU A 74 -12.49 -4.03 -5.94
CA LEU A 74 -11.35 -4.31 -5.06
C LEU A 74 -10.92 -3.07 -4.26
N ASP A 75 -10.85 -1.94 -4.92
CA ASP A 75 -10.51 -0.67 -4.25
C ASP A 75 -11.63 -0.21 -3.31
N ASP A 76 -12.88 -0.40 -3.67
CA ASP A 76 -14.03 -0.12 -2.81
C ASP A 76 -14.03 -1.00 -1.56
N ARG A 77 -13.60 -2.26 -1.67
CA ARG A 77 -13.41 -3.12 -0.51
C ARG A 77 -12.34 -2.57 0.45
N LEU A 78 -11.21 -2.08 -0.08
CA LEU A 78 -10.19 -1.42 0.75
C LEU A 78 -10.76 -0.19 1.46
N ARG A 79 -11.52 0.64 0.75
CA ARG A 79 -12.16 1.84 1.32
C ARG A 79 -13.18 1.51 2.41
N LEU A 80 -13.95 0.42 2.25
CA LEU A 80 -14.88 -0.04 3.27
C LEU A 80 -14.15 -0.50 4.54
N GLU A 81 -13.06 -1.26 4.40
CA GLU A 81 -12.24 -1.69 5.52
C GLU A 81 -11.56 -0.51 6.24
N MET A 82 -11.16 0.53 5.51
CA MET A 82 -10.62 1.77 6.08
C MET A 82 -11.64 2.53 6.96
N GLN A 83 -12.93 2.38 6.69
CA GLN A 83 -14.02 3.05 7.40
C GLN A 83 -14.66 2.17 8.48
N ALA A 84 -14.30 0.89 8.54
CA ALA A 84 -14.88 -0.04 9.48
C ALA A 84 -14.44 0.29 10.93
N GLU A 85 -15.37 0.24 11.89
CA GLU A 85 -15.07 0.48 13.32
C GLU A 85 -14.03 -0.50 13.89
N SER A 86 -13.91 -1.68 13.30
CA SER A 86 -12.92 -2.71 13.65
C SER A 86 -11.99 -3.01 12.46
N GLY A 87 -11.71 -2.01 11.64
CA GLY A 87 -10.77 -2.10 10.53
C GLY A 87 -9.33 -2.32 10.99
N PRO A 88 -8.42 -2.68 10.06
CA PRO A 88 -7.00 -2.83 10.38
C PRO A 88 -6.33 -1.47 10.58
N GLU A 89 -5.32 -1.44 11.43
CA GLU A 89 -4.53 -0.24 11.76
C GLU A 89 -3.61 0.17 10.62
N VAL A 90 -3.20 -0.79 9.77
CA VAL A 90 -2.29 -0.58 8.64
C VAL A 90 -2.96 -0.99 7.33
N ILE A 91 -3.00 -0.08 6.37
CA ILE A 91 -3.45 -0.39 5.00
C ILE A 91 -2.30 -0.21 4.02
N GLU A 92 -1.99 -1.24 3.25
CA GLU A 92 -0.98 -1.18 2.20
C GLU A 92 -1.60 -1.36 0.83
N SER A 93 -1.46 -0.37 -0.04
CA SER A 93 -1.70 -0.51 -1.48
C SER A 93 -1.07 0.65 -2.25
N ARG A 94 -1.09 0.55 -3.60
CA ARG A 94 -0.61 1.64 -4.47
C ARG A 94 -1.32 2.96 -4.21
N LEU A 95 -2.63 2.91 -3.92
CA LEU A 95 -3.48 4.07 -3.74
C LEU A 95 -3.99 4.21 -2.29
N ALA A 96 -3.40 3.50 -1.31
CA ALA A 96 -3.89 3.58 0.07
C ALA A 96 -3.90 5.01 0.62
N GLY A 97 -2.84 5.79 0.36
CA GLY A 97 -2.78 7.21 0.73
C GLY A 97 -3.84 8.07 0.03
N TRP A 98 -4.13 7.80 -1.24
CA TRP A 98 -5.19 8.46 -1.99
C TRP A 98 -6.57 8.17 -1.42
N TRP A 99 -6.84 6.91 -1.08
CA TRP A 99 -8.12 6.53 -0.48
C TRP A 99 -8.30 7.17 0.89
N ALA A 100 -7.29 7.12 1.75
CA ALA A 100 -7.32 7.77 3.06
C ALA A 100 -7.52 9.30 2.93
N HIS A 101 -6.87 9.94 1.96
CA HIS A 101 -7.06 11.38 1.70
C HIS A 101 -8.49 11.70 1.26
N GLN A 102 -9.05 10.96 0.28
CA GLN A 102 -10.41 11.16 -0.21
C GLN A 102 -11.47 10.89 0.86
N LEU A 103 -11.22 9.95 1.77
CA LEU A 103 -12.09 9.64 2.90
C LEU A 103 -11.93 10.62 4.07
N GLY A 104 -10.97 11.55 4.00
CA GLY A 104 -10.69 12.51 5.08
C GLY A 104 -10.18 11.87 6.36
N LEU A 105 -9.48 10.72 6.27
CA LEU A 105 -8.97 10.02 7.44
C LEU A 105 -7.79 10.77 8.05
N ASP A 106 -7.83 10.91 9.38
CA ASP A 106 -6.73 11.47 10.18
C ASP A 106 -5.74 10.36 10.53
N CYS A 107 -4.81 10.11 9.60
CA CYS A 107 -3.78 9.07 9.73
C CYS A 107 -2.51 9.47 8.98
N ILE A 108 -1.42 8.76 9.23
CA ILE A 108 -0.22 8.89 8.39
C ILE A 108 -0.51 8.31 7.01
N LYS A 109 -0.29 9.12 5.98
CA LYS A 109 -0.33 8.71 4.58
C LYS A 109 1.10 8.70 4.06
N LEU A 110 1.77 7.53 4.23
CA LEU A 110 3.18 7.34 3.91
C LEU A 110 3.36 6.94 2.45
N TRP A 111 4.29 7.63 1.78
CA TRP A 111 4.89 7.18 0.54
C TRP A 111 6.35 6.82 0.74
N LEU A 112 6.71 5.54 0.45
CA LEU A 112 8.11 5.11 0.41
C LEU A 112 8.70 5.40 -0.95
N GLU A 113 9.65 6.32 -0.97
CA GLU A 113 10.45 6.66 -2.14
C GLU A 113 11.74 5.85 -2.16
N VAL A 114 11.98 5.17 -3.27
CA VAL A 114 13.18 4.37 -3.50
C VAL A 114 13.58 4.50 -4.96
N SER A 115 14.85 4.71 -5.21
CA SER A 115 15.38 4.82 -6.56
C SER A 115 15.13 3.55 -7.39
N PRO A 116 14.97 3.67 -8.72
CA PRO A 116 14.79 2.50 -9.59
C PRO A 116 15.90 1.45 -9.45
N ALA A 117 17.15 1.91 -9.28
CA ALA A 117 18.29 1.04 -9.12
C ALA A 117 18.20 0.20 -7.82
N GLU A 118 17.88 0.84 -6.71
CA GLU A 118 17.75 0.16 -5.42
C GLU A 118 16.54 -0.77 -5.39
N ARG A 119 15.40 -0.37 -5.96
CA ARG A 119 14.22 -1.25 -6.08
C ARG A 119 14.54 -2.51 -6.89
N SER A 120 15.27 -2.36 -7.98
CA SER A 120 15.69 -3.49 -8.83
C SER A 120 16.63 -4.42 -8.08
N ARG A 121 17.57 -3.88 -7.30
CA ARG A 121 18.47 -4.66 -6.45
C ARG A 121 17.67 -5.48 -5.43
N ARG A 122 16.73 -4.85 -4.72
CA ARG A 122 15.87 -5.52 -3.72
C ARG A 122 15.01 -6.63 -4.33
N ILE A 123 14.46 -6.39 -5.51
CA ILE A 123 13.66 -7.40 -6.23
C ILE A 123 14.56 -8.57 -6.64
N LEU A 124 15.73 -8.30 -7.19
CA LEU A 124 16.70 -9.33 -7.61
C LEU A 124 17.16 -10.20 -6.43
N GLU A 125 17.44 -9.60 -5.28
CA GLU A 125 17.81 -10.33 -4.06
C GLU A 125 16.70 -11.25 -3.57
N ARG A 126 15.44 -10.82 -3.69
CA ARG A 126 14.28 -11.60 -3.26
C ARG A 126 13.89 -12.71 -4.23
N GLU A 127 13.92 -12.43 -5.53
CA GLU A 127 13.37 -13.29 -6.58
C GLU A 127 14.44 -14.05 -7.37
N GLY A 128 15.68 -13.58 -7.32
CA GLY A 128 16.78 -14.10 -8.15
C GLY A 128 16.62 -13.74 -9.62
N GLY A 129 17.42 -14.35 -10.48
CA GLY A 129 17.35 -14.19 -11.93
C GLY A 129 18.27 -13.09 -12.46
N GLU A 130 17.95 -12.57 -13.65
CA GLU A 130 18.74 -11.55 -14.33
C GLU A 130 18.20 -10.14 -14.06
N LEU A 131 19.12 -9.20 -13.85
CA LEU A 131 18.77 -7.79 -13.52
C LEU A 131 17.94 -7.14 -14.64
N SER A 132 18.29 -7.38 -15.90
CA SER A 132 17.57 -6.85 -17.06
C SER A 132 16.10 -7.28 -17.08
N ALA A 133 15.86 -8.57 -16.83
CA ALA A 133 14.51 -9.12 -16.79
C ALA A 133 13.70 -8.61 -15.58
N ALA A 134 14.36 -8.39 -14.43
CA ALA A 134 13.72 -7.81 -13.25
C ALA A 134 13.31 -6.35 -13.50
N LEU A 135 14.19 -5.55 -14.13
CA LEU A 135 13.90 -4.18 -14.54
C LEU A 135 12.75 -4.08 -15.54
N GLU A 136 12.73 -4.93 -16.54
CA GLU A 136 11.67 -4.97 -17.56
C GLU A 136 10.31 -5.24 -16.91
N ARG A 137 10.19 -6.31 -16.13
CA ARG A 137 8.95 -6.65 -15.41
C ARG A 137 8.50 -5.52 -14.45
N MET A 138 9.45 -4.87 -13.77
CA MET A 138 9.14 -3.74 -12.90
C MET A 138 8.58 -2.55 -13.68
N ASN A 139 9.20 -2.20 -14.81
CA ASN A 139 8.76 -1.10 -15.66
C ASN A 139 7.40 -1.38 -16.30
N GLU A 140 7.18 -2.61 -16.80
CA GLU A 140 5.87 -3.04 -17.33
C GLU A 140 4.78 -2.90 -16.27
N ARG A 141 5.04 -3.37 -15.05
CA ARG A 141 4.10 -3.26 -13.95
C ARG A 141 3.80 -1.81 -13.56
N MET A 142 4.83 -0.96 -13.51
CA MET A 142 4.65 0.47 -13.21
C MET A 142 3.83 1.18 -14.29
N ALA A 143 4.10 0.89 -15.57
CA ALA A 143 3.35 1.46 -16.68
C ALA A 143 1.88 0.99 -16.67
N ALA A 144 1.64 -0.28 -16.39
CA ALA A 144 0.30 -0.83 -16.27
C ALA A 144 -0.48 -0.21 -15.10
N ASP A 145 0.15 -0.05 -13.92
CA ASP A 145 -0.44 0.60 -12.75
C ASP A 145 -0.77 2.07 -13.06
N ALA A 146 0.15 2.82 -13.67
CA ALA A 146 -0.05 4.22 -14.01
C ALA A 146 -1.22 4.43 -14.99
N LEU A 147 -1.27 3.64 -16.07
CA LEU A 147 -2.37 3.69 -17.03
C LEU A 147 -3.71 3.33 -16.39
N ARG A 148 -3.73 2.30 -15.57
CA ARG A 148 -4.92 1.82 -14.89
C ARG A 148 -5.51 2.89 -13.96
N TYR A 149 -4.71 3.53 -13.13
CA TYR A 149 -5.20 4.52 -12.17
C TYR A 149 -5.58 5.85 -12.82
N ASP A 150 -4.92 6.21 -13.91
CA ASP A 150 -5.34 7.35 -14.73
C ASP A 150 -6.73 7.10 -15.35
N LEU A 151 -6.92 5.94 -15.99
CA LEU A 151 -8.20 5.58 -16.63
C LEU A 151 -9.35 5.40 -15.64
N LEU A 152 -9.10 4.77 -14.48
CA LEU A 152 -10.16 4.46 -13.51
C LEU A 152 -10.55 5.67 -12.65
N TYR A 153 -9.58 6.50 -12.28
CA TYR A 153 -9.73 7.50 -11.22
C TYR A 153 -9.18 8.87 -11.58
N SER A 154 -8.54 9.05 -12.74
CA SER A 154 -7.77 10.24 -13.11
C SER A 154 -6.70 10.58 -12.05
N ILE A 155 -6.10 9.54 -11.48
CA ILE A 155 -5.04 9.66 -10.47
C ILE A 155 -3.68 9.44 -11.15
N SER A 156 -2.79 10.43 -11.00
CA SER A 156 -1.37 10.29 -11.32
C SER A 156 -0.60 9.79 -10.12
N LEU A 157 0.14 8.68 -10.27
CA LEU A 157 1.05 8.19 -9.23
C LEU A 157 2.25 9.12 -8.96
N ALA A 158 2.46 10.14 -9.80
CA ALA A 158 3.46 11.17 -9.56
C ALA A 158 2.95 12.31 -8.69
N ASP A 159 1.64 12.41 -8.48
CA ASP A 159 1.06 13.40 -7.58
C ASP A 159 1.16 12.93 -6.12
N MET A 160 2.01 13.60 -5.37
CA MET A 160 2.28 13.31 -3.95
C MET A 160 1.41 14.12 -2.99
N SER A 161 0.49 14.93 -3.48
CA SER A 161 -0.35 15.82 -2.65
C SER A 161 -1.18 15.12 -1.57
N PRO A 162 -1.62 13.85 -1.72
CA PRO A 162 -2.34 13.12 -0.69
C PRO A 162 -1.46 12.66 0.49
N TYR A 163 -0.15 12.56 0.28
CA TYR A 163 0.78 12.00 1.25
C TYR A 163 1.30 13.06 2.21
N ASN A 164 1.10 12.86 3.52
CA ASN A 164 1.60 13.75 4.56
C ASN A 164 2.99 13.34 5.09
N LEU A 165 3.47 12.15 4.70
CA LEU A 165 4.82 11.68 4.98
C LEU A 165 5.43 11.04 3.73
N GLN A 166 6.57 11.56 3.28
CA GLN A 166 7.35 11.00 2.19
C GLN A 166 8.74 10.65 2.73
N MET A 167 9.19 9.41 2.51
CA MET A 167 10.44 8.95 3.08
C MET A 167 11.30 8.27 2.02
N ASN A 168 12.47 8.84 1.74
CA ASN A 168 13.49 8.18 0.91
C ASN A 168 14.23 7.14 1.75
N THR A 169 14.20 5.88 1.30
CA THR A 169 14.77 4.75 2.03
C THR A 169 15.87 4.02 1.27
N ASP A 170 16.51 4.67 0.31
CA ASP A 170 17.58 4.07 -0.50
C ASP A 170 18.74 3.52 0.34
N SER A 171 19.12 4.25 1.38
CA SER A 171 20.25 3.89 2.26
C SER A 171 19.85 3.35 3.63
N MET A 172 18.54 3.16 3.87
CA MET A 172 18.03 2.73 5.17
C MET A 172 17.83 1.22 5.24
N GLN A 173 18.16 0.64 6.39
CA GLN A 173 17.80 -0.74 6.71
C GLN A 173 16.32 -0.81 7.12
N PRO A 174 15.66 -1.97 6.97
CA PRO A 174 14.24 -2.10 7.30
C PRO A 174 13.87 -1.64 8.71
N ASP A 175 14.69 -1.94 9.71
CA ASP A 175 14.45 -1.51 11.10
C ASP A 175 14.58 0.00 11.27
N GLU A 176 15.51 0.65 10.59
CA GLU A 176 15.66 2.11 10.61
C GLU A 176 14.44 2.82 9.99
N VAL A 177 13.85 2.23 8.94
CA VAL A 177 12.61 2.74 8.35
C VAL A 177 11.45 2.60 9.34
N ALA A 178 11.36 1.45 10.00
CA ALA A 178 10.31 1.20 11.01
C ALA A 178 10.46 2.17 12.19
N ASP A 179 11.67 2.38 12.71
CA ASP A 179 11.94 3.32 13.82
C ASP A 179 11.52 4.76 13.45
N ALA A 180 11.85 5.21 12.23
CA ALA A 180 11.48 6.54 11.77
C ALA A 180 9.96 6.70 11.61
N VAL A 181 9.26 5.67 11.16
CA VAL A 181 7.80 5.67 11.04
C VAL A 181 7.14 5.65 12.43
N GLU A 182 7.67 4.87 13.37
CA GLU A 182 7.16 4.84 14.75
C GLU A 182 7.30 6.20 15.43
N ALA A 183 8.43 6.90 15.25
CA ALA A 183 8.61 8.25 15.75
C ALA A 183 7.61 9.25 15.14
N ALA A 184 7.28 9.10 13.85
CA ALA A 184 6.25 9.92 13.20
C ALA A 184 4.84 9.65 13.74
N LEU A 185 4.51 8.37 14.02
CA LEU A 185 3.23 7.99 14.62
C LEU A 185 3.06 8.56 16.03
N GLU A 186 4.12 8.56 16.84
CA GLU A 186 4.09 9.13 18.19
C GLU A 186 3.90 10.64 18.16
N SER A 187 4.49 11.34 17.19
CA SER A 187 4.36 12.79 17.04
C SER A 187 2.99 13.26 16.54
N GLN A 188 2.16 12.39 15.97
CA GLN A 188 0.77 12.70 15.59
C GLN A 188 -0.20 12.56 16.75
N GLY A 189 0.14 11.80 17.80
CA GLY A 189 -0.72 11.53 18.94
C GLY A 189 -0.66 12.62 20.03
N ASP A 190 0.27 13.56 19.91
CA ASP A 190 0.43 14.71 20.81
C ASP A 190 -0.27 15.97 20.25
#